data_3343266a3e13b02c4d09d1d67f76e642
#
_entry.id   3343266a3e13b02c4d09d1d67f76e642
#
_cell.length_a   1.000
_cell.length_b   1.000
_cell.length_c   1.000
_cell.angle_alpha   90.00
_cell.angle_beta   90.00
_cell.angle_gamma   90.00
#
_symmetry.space_group_name_H-M   'P 1'
#
loop_
_entity.id
_entity.type
_entity.pdbx_description
1 polymer ?
#
loop_
_entity_poly.entity_id
_entity_poly.type
_entity_poly.pdbx_seq_one_letter_code
_entity_poly.pdbx_strand_id
1 'polypeptide(L)'
;MKMTMINPAGLAEPVGYNNGVLAEGGSLLFVAGQIGWDRERRIISDDLADQFALALENVIAVVHAAGGDATNITSLRIYVTDKKEYTTRLKDIGSAYRQLMGKHYPAMALVEVVALVEDLAKVEIEGMAVIARDVSAEQQSPREEIPASNGETK
;
A
#
# COMPACT_ATOMS: atom_id res chain seq x y z
N MET A 1 -13.50 -4.83 -10.14
CA MET A 1 -12.21 -4.10 -10.22
C MET A 1 -11.29 -4.85 -11.15
N LYS A 2 -10.52 -4.14 -11.98
CA LYS A 2 -9.51 -4.72 -12.89
C LYS A 2 -8.18 -4.02 -12.66
N MET A 3 -7.09 -4.78 -12.60
CA MET A 3 -5.71 -4.25 -12.59
C MET A 3 -4.96 -4.72 -13.82
N THR A 4 -4.19 -3.80 -14.42
CA THR A 4 -3.33 -4.08 -15.57
C THR A 4 -1.93 -3.56 -15.26
N MET A 5 -0.94 -4.46 -15.35
CA MET A 5 0.48 -4.09 -15.18
C MET A 5 0.99 -3.44 -16.46
N ILE A 6 1.64 -2.30 -16.34
CA ILE A 6 2.11 -1.49 -17.47
C ILE A 6 3.63 -1.47 -17.46
N ASN A 7 4.23 -2.17 -18.43
CA ASN A 7 5.68 -2.24 -18.61
C ASN A 7 5.99 -1.95 -20.08
N PRO A 8 6.22 -0.67 -20.46
CA PRO A 8 6.49 -0.30 -21.84
C PRO A 8 7.78 -0.94 -22.37
N ALA A 9 7.74 -1.45 -23.61
CA ALA A 9 8.90 -2.09 -24.23
C ALA A 9 10.14 -1.18 -24.41
N GLY A 10 9.95 0.13 -24.35
CA GLY A 10 11.06 1.12 -24.43
C GLY A 10 11.76 1.36 -23.08
N LEU A 11 11.32 0.75 -22.00
CA LEU A 11 11.96 0.83 -20.69
C LEU A 11 12.69 -0.48 -20.36
N ALA A 12 13.66 -0.39 -19.45
CA ALA A 12 14.30 -1.61 -18.92
C ALA A 12 13.26 -2.52 -18.27
N GLU A 13 13.42 -3.83 -18.43
CA GLU A 13 12.54 -4.81 -17.81
C GLU A 13 12.59 -4.68 -16.27
N PRO A 14 11.46 -4.49 -15.59
CA PRO A 14 11.47 -4.32 -14.14
C PRO A 14 11.72 -5.65 -13.44
N VAL A 15 12.48 -5.61 -12.34
CA VAL A 15 12.78 -6.77 -11.50
C VAL A 15 12.24 -6.53 -10.09
N GLY A 16 11.26 -7.32 -9.67
CA GLY A 16 10.64 -7.21 -8.35
C GLY A 16 9.67 -6.02 -8.19
N TYR A 17 9.29 -5.35 -9.29
CA TYR A 17 8.27 -4.28 -9.32
C TYR A 17 7.66 -4.22 -10.72
N ASN A 18 6.61 -3.41 -10.90
CA ASN A 18 6.11 -3.02 -12.22
C ASN A 18 6.33 -1.52 -12.44
N ASN A 19 6.56 -1.10 -13.68
CA ASN A 19 6.74 0.32 -14.03
C ASN A 19 5.47 1.13 -13.73
N GLY A 20 4.29 0.53 -13.91
CA GLY A 20 3.01 1.12 -13.60
C GLY A 20 1.92 0.10 -13.33
N VAL A 21 0.88 0.51 -12.63
CA VAL A 21 -0.35 -0.26 -12.43
C VAL A 21 -1.53 0.63 -12.81
N LEU A 22 -2.31 0.19 -13.79
CA LEU A 22 -3.60 0.78 -14.12
C LEU A 22 -4.70 0.03 -13.38
N ALA A 23 -5.42 0.73 -12.52
CA ALA A 23 -6.57 0.19 -11.79
C ALA A 23 -7.87 0.82 -12.30
N GLU A 24 -8.88 -0.01 -12.59
CA GLU A 24 -10.18 0.40 -13.10
C GLU A 24 -11.28 -0.11 -12.18
N GLY A 25 -12.14 0.79 -11.73
CA GLY A 25 -13.20 0.50 -10.77
C GLY A 25 -12.68 0.33 -9.34
N GLY A 26 -13.55 0.50 -8.36
CA GLY A 26 -13.20 0.39 -6.95
C GLY A 26 -12.97 1.75 -6.27
N SER A 27 -12.66 1.69 -4.98
CA SER A 27 -12.36 2.84 -4.13
C SER A 27 -10.86 2.92 -3.86
N LEU A 28 -10.30 4.12 -3.95
CA LEU A 28 -8.89 4.36 -3.65
C LEU A 28 -8.68 4.41 -2.14
N LEU A 29 -7.72 3.64 -1.65
CA LEU A 29 -7.25 3.62 -0.27
C LEU A 29 -5.83 4.16 -0.22
N PHE A 30 -5.58 5.16 0.62
CA PHE A 30 -4.26 5.65 0.96
C PHE A 30 -3.84 5.04 2.30
N VAL A 31 -2.70 4.39 2.33
CA VAL A 31 -2.13 3.80 3.55
C VAL A 31 -0.98 4.69 4.01
N ALA A 32 -1.09 5.22 5.21
CA ALA A 32 -0.04 6.02 5.84
C ALA A 32 1.24 5.20 6.03
N GLY A 33 2.39 5.89 6.19
CA GLY A 33 3.66 5.24 6.49
C GLY A 33 3.56 4.32 7.71
N GLN A 34 4.01 3.09 7.54
CA GLN A 34 4.07 2.05 8.57
C GLN A 34 5.53 1.69 8.81
N ILE A 35 5.91 1.53 10.06
CA ILE A 35 7.24 1.09 10.49
C ILE A 35 7.16 -0.25 11.21
N GLY A 36 8.29 -0.83 11.57
CA GLY A 36 8.38 -2.14 12.20
C GLY A 36 8.06 -2.14 13.70
N TRP A 37 6.92 -1.56 14.08
CA TRP A 37 6.44 -1.52 15.45
C TRP A 37 5.19 -2.38 15.70
N ASP A 38 5.06 -2.80 16.97
CA ASP A 38 3.89 -3.52 17.45
C ASP A 38 2.73 -2.56 17.84
N ARG A 39 1.65 -3.11 18.42
CA ARG A 39 0.48 -2.35 18.87
C ARG A 39 0.79 -1.39 20.02
N GLU A 40 1.83 -1.65 20.78
CA GLU A 40 2.31 -0.83 21.90
C GLU A 40 3.33 0.22 21.42
N ARG A 41 3.52 0.37 20.10
CA ARG A 41 4.48 1.28 19.46
C ARG A 41 5.94 0.99 19.83
N ARG A 42 6.29 -0.29 20.00
CA ARG A 42 7.67 -0.70 20.24
C ARG A 42 8.26 -1.25 18.96
N ILE A 43 9.44 -0.77 18.59
CA ILE A 43 10.24 -1.41 17.53
C ILE A 43 10.66 -2.78 18.05
N ILE A 44 10.31 -3.84 17.31
CA ILE A 44 10.44 -5.23 17.77
C ILE A 44 11.82 -5.84 17.54
N SER A 45 12.63 -5.25 16.67
CA SER A 45 13.93 -5.78 16.27
C SER A 45 14.84 -4.68 15.75
N ASP A 46 16.13 -4.81 15.97
CA ASP A 46 17.15 -3.95 15.33
C ASP A 46 17.52 -4.44 13.92
N ASP A 47 16.96 -5.54 13.46
CA ASP A 47 17.18 -6.09 12.13
C ASP A 47 16.25 -5.43 11.11
N LEU A 48 16.81 -4.91 10.01
CA LEU A 48 16.05 -4.23 8.98
C LEU A 48 15.06 -5.16 8.28
N ALA A 49 15.41 -6.44 8.08
CA ALA A 49 14.50 -7.39 7.40
C ALA A 49 13.28 -7.73 8.28
N ASP A 50 13.47 -7.84 9.60
CA ASP A 50 12.35 -8.03 10.53
C ASP A 50 11.45 -6.80 10.57
N GLN A 51 12.05 -5.60 10.65
CA GLN A 51 11.29 -4.34 10.59
C GLN A 51 10.54 -4.19 9.26
N PHE A 52 11.17 -4.56 8.14
CA PHE A 52 10.53 -4.54 6.82
C PHE A 52 9.32 -5.48 6.76
N ALA A 53 9.46 -6.70 7.27
CA ALA A 53 8.37 -7.66 7.29
C ALA A 53 7.17 -7.10 8.07
N LEU A 54 7.39 -6.61 9.29
CA LEU A 54 6.31 -6.07 10.13
C LEU A 54 5.72 -4.78 9.55
N ALA A 55 6.53 -3.88 9.00
CA ALA A 55 6.04 -2.68 8.35
C ALA A 55 5.09 -3.02 7.16
N LEU A 56 5.47 -4.02 6.34
CA LEU A 56 4.65 -4.48 5.23
C LEU A 56 3.38 -5.20 5.73
N GLU A 57 3.47 -6.01 6.79
CA GLU A 57 2.29 -6.61 7.44
C GLU A 57 1.32 -5.54 7.92
N ASN A 58 1.81 -4.46 8.53
CA ASN A 58 0.99 -3.34 8.99
C ASN A 58 0.28 -2.64 7.81
N VAL A 59 0.96 -2.44 6.67
CA VAL A 59 0.33 -1.92 5.44
C VAL A 59 -0.79 -2.84 4.98
N ILE A 60 -0.53 -4.15 4.90
CA ILE A 60 -1.52 -5.16 4.47
C ILE A 60 -2.69 -5.22 5.45
N ALA A 61 -2.45 -5.09 6.75
CA ALA A 61 -3.52 -5.06 7.76
C ALA A 61 -4.50 -3.90 7.53
N VAL A 62 -4.01 -2.72 7.13
CA VAL A 62 -4.88 -1.58 6.75
C VAL A 62 -5.71 -1.91 5.51
N VAL A 63 -5.11 -2.55 4.50
CA VAL A 63 -5.81 -2.99 3.29
C VAL A 63 -6.88 -4.03 3.60
N HIS A 64 -6.57 -5.00 4.47
CA HIS A 64 -7.55 -6.00 4.95
C HIS A 64 -8.72 -5.35 5.70
N ALA A 65 -8.43 -4.37 6.55
CA ALA A 65 -9.48 -3.63 7.28
C ALA A 65 -10.42 -2.86 6.34
N ALA A 66 -9.95 -2.49 5.14
CA ALA A 66 -10.75 -1.87 4.10
C ALA A 66 -11.48 -2.88 3.18
N GLY A 67 -11.40 -4.19 3.47
CA GLY A 67 -12.04 -5.26 2.69
C GLY A 67 -11.25 -5.72 1.47
N GLY A 68 -9.97 -5.39 1.38
CA GLY A 68 -9.07 -5.84 0.33
C GLY A 68 -8.08 -6.92 0.80
N ASP A 69 -7.12 -7.21 -0.05
CA ASP A 69 -5.97 -8.06 0.24
C ASP A 69 -4.69 -7.48 -0.39
N ALA A 70 -3.55 -8.15 -0.20
CA ALA A 70 -2.26 -7.69 -0.71
C ALA A 70 -2.28 -7.44 -2.23
N THR A 71 -3.08 -8.17 -3.01
CA THR A 71 -3.19 -8.00 -4.47
C THR A 71 -3.92 -6.72 -4.88
N ASN A 72 -4.60 -6.05 -3.94
CA ASN A 72 -5.23 -4.76 -4.15
C ASN A 72 -4.25 -3.58 -4.12
N ILE A 73 -3.03 -3.79 -3.58
CA ILE A 73 -2.01 -2.75 -3.50
C ILE A 73 -1.53 -2.41 -4.91
N THR A 74 -1.63 -1.14 -5.29
CA THR A 74 -1.23 -0.63 -6.60
C THR A 74 0.14 0.03 -6.59
N SER A 75 0.53 0.59 -5.44
CA SER A 75 1.82 1.26 -5.28
C SER A 75 2.34 1.12 -3.85
N LEU A 76 3.66 0.97 -3.74
CA LEU A 76 4.40 1.07 -2.47
C LEU A 76 5.53 2.09 -2.61
N ARG A 77 5.75 2.89 -1.58
CA ARG A 77 6.96 3.69 -1.38
C ARG A 77 7.65 3.23 -0.12
N ILE A 78 8.94 2.93 -0.25
CA ILE A 78 9.75 2.34 0.79
C ILE A 78 10.91 3.28 1.08
N TYR A 79 11.00 3.73 2.31
CA TYR A 79 12.04 4.60 2.83
C TYR A 79 12.93 3.79 3.75
N VAL A 80 14.24 3.79 3.51
CA VAL A 80 15.22 3.11 4.37
C VAL A 80 16.29 4.09 4.85
N THR A 81 16.78 3.90 6.07
CA THR A 81 17.82 4.78 6.63
C THR A 81 19.23 4.34 6.23
N ASP A 82 19.42 3.11 5.75
CA ASP A 82 20.68 2.58 5.26
C ASP A 82 20.47 1.63 4.07
N LYS A 83 20.77 2.14 2.86
CA LYS A 83 20.66 1.31 1.64
C LYS A 83 21.69 0.19 1.58
N LYS A 84 22.82 0.31 2.29
CA LYS A 84 23.83 -0.76 2.31
C LYS A 84 23.33 -1.92 3.15
N GLU A 85 22.75 -1.63 4.34
CA GLU A 85 22.08 -2.65 5.13
C GLU A 85 20.97 -3.31 4.32
N TYR A 86 20.09 -2.52 3.66
CA TYR A 86 19.05 -3.03 2.79
C TYR A 86 19.58 -3.99 1.71
N THR A 87 20.64 -3.59 0.98
CA THR A 87 21.19 -4.41 -0.12
C THR A 87 21.86 -5.68 0.38
N THR A 88 22.45 -5.68 1.56
CA THR A 88 23.03 -6.90 2.17
C THR A 88 21.97 -7.86 2.68
N ARG A 89 20.75 -7.39 2.96
CA ARG A 89 19.61 -8.17 3.46
C ARG A 89 18.58 -8.51 2.39
N LEU A 90 18.85 -8.27 1.11
CA LEU A 90 17.91 -8.49 0.00
C LEU A 90 17.29 -9.89 -0.04
N LYS A 91 18.04 -10.93 0.34
CA LYS A 91 17.54 -12.31 0.37
C LYS A 91 16.44 -12.48 1.41
N ASP A 92 16.64 -11.97 2.61
CA ASP A 92 15.71 -12.10 3.73
C ASP A 92 14.49 -11.21 3.50
N ILE A 93 14.70 -9.96 3.08
CA ILE A 93 13.65 -9.01 2.68
C ILE A 93 12.81 -9.59 1.53
N GLY A 94 13.45 -10.14 0.49
CA GLY A 94 12.75 -10.76 -0.63
C GLY A 94 11.97 -12.01 -0.22
N SER A 95 12.42 -12.75 0.78
CA SER A 95 11.69 -13.88 1.34
C SER A 95 10.43 -13.40 2.09
N ALA A 96 10.57 -12.42 2.99
CA ALA A 96 9.46 -11.81 3.70
C ALA A 96 8.43 -11.20 2.72
N TYR A 97 8.91 -10.47 1.72
CA TYR A 97 8.03 -9.90 0.68
C TYR A 97 7.21 -10.99 -0.03
N ARG A 98 7.85 -12.09 -0.47
CA ARG A 98 7.13 -13.19 -1.15
C ARG A 98 6.14 -13.92 -0.26
N GLN A 99 6.43 -14.03 1.04
CA GLN A 99 5.49 -14.61 2.01
C GLN A 99 4.22 -13.76 2.15
N LEU A 100 4.36 -12.44 2.16
CA LEU A 100 3.28 -11.49 2.41
C LEU A 100 2.52 -11.11 1.13
N MET A 101 3.23 -10.86 0.04
CA MET A 101 2.69 -10.35 -1.22
C MET A 101 2.54 -11.44 -2.29
N GLY A 102 3.09 -12.63 -2.06
CA GLY A 102 3.11 -13.69 -3.07
C GLY A 102 3.87 -13.29 -4.33
N LYS A 103 3.22 -13.42 -5.49
CA LYS A 103 3.75 -13.00 -6.80
C LYS A 103 3.22 -11.63 -7.25
N HIS A 104 2.63 -10.87 -6.33
CA HIS A 104 2.13 -9.54 -6.64
C HIS A 104 3.24 -8.50 -6.45
N TYR A 105 3.54 -7.77 -7.52
CA TYR A 105 4.56 -6.72 -7.55
C TYR A 105 3.91 -5.43 -8.07
N PRO A 106 3.49 -4.50 -7.18
CA PRO A 106 2.92 -3.22 -7.58
C PRO A 106 3.98 -2.28 -8.19
N ALA A 107 3.58 -1.07 -8.56
CA ALA A 107 4.54 -0.01 -8.84
C ALA A 107 5.27 0.36 -7.55
N MET A 108 6.60 0.39 -7.57
CA MET A 108 7.40 0.62 -6.35
C MET A 108 8.48 1.66 -6.55
N ALA A 109 8.72 2.43 -5.48
CA ALA A 109 9.93 3.22 -5.32
C ALA A 109 10.57 2.88 -3.97
N LEU A 110 11.91 2.77 -3.95
CA LEU A 110 12.68 2.61 -2.74
C LEU A 110 13.79 3.66 -2.73
N VAL A 111 13.88 4.41 -1.64
CA VAL A 111 14.88 5.47 -1.47
C VAL A 111 15.48 5.42 -0.07
N GLU A 112 16.76 5.83 0.00
CA GLU A 112 17.40 6.10 1.28
C GLU A 112 17.05 7.51 1.75
N VAL A 113 16.73 7.64 3.02
CA VAL A 113 16.42 8.91 3.69
C VAL A 113 17.41 9.16 4.83
N VAL A 114 17.59 10.42 5.19
CA VAL A 114 18.54 10.80 6.26
C VAL A 114 18.12 10.25 7.62
N ALA A 115 16.83 10.26 7.91
CA ALA A 115 16.24 9.73 9.15
C ALA A 115 14.75 9.48 8.94
N LEU A 116 14.19 8.63 9.79
CA LEU A 116 12.74 8.50 10.02
C LEU A 116 12.38 9.24 11.31
N VAL A 117 11.09 9.49 11.53
CA VAL A 117 10.62 10.23 12.73
C VAL A 117 10.86 9.41 14.01
N GLU A 118 10.71 8.08 13.92
CA GLU A 118 11.05 7.16 15.00
C GLU A 118 12.53 6.79 14.92
N ASP A 119 13.31 7.13 15.94
CA ASP A 119 14.79 6.99 15.94
C ASP A 119 15.27 5.55 15.72
N LEU A 120 14.52 4.56 16.20
CA LEU A 120 14.86 3.14 16.07
C LEU A 120 14.34 2.50 14.79
N ALA A 121 13.53 3.23 14.01
CA ALA A 121 13.02 2.71 12.75
C ALA A 121 14.09 2.77 11.65
N LYS A 122 14.24 1.67 10.93
CA LYS A 122 15.15 1.53 9.79
C LYS A 122 14.43 1.56 8.45
N VAL A 123 13.12 1.34 8.46
CA VAL A 123 12.28 1.32 7.27
C VAL A 123 10.89 1.86 7.58
N GLU A 124 10.35 2.59 6.62
CA GLU A 124 8.96 3.02 6.59
C GLU A 124 8.37 2.68 5.23
N ILE A 125 7.14 2.16 5.21
CA ILE A 125 6.44 1.75 3.98
C ILE A 125 5.08 2.42 3.94
N GLU A 126 4.82 3.22 2.91
CA GLU A 126 3.49 3.72 2.59
C GLU A 126 2.95 3.08 1.32
N GLY A 127 1.63 3.08 1.13
CA GLY A 127 1.03 2.45 -0.03
C GLY A 127 -0.26 3.06 -0.50
N MET A 128 -0.64 2.68 -1.71
CA MET A 128 -1.97 2.89 -2.25
C MET A 128 -2.56 1.57 -2.69
N ALA A 129 -3.85 1.39 -2.45
CA ALA A 129 -4.60 0.23 -2.90
C ALA A 129 -5.92 0.65 -3.56
N VAL A 130 -6.49 -0.23 -4.37
CA VAL A 130 -7.82 -0.05 -4.93
C VAL A 130 -8.68 -1.21 -4.47
N ILE A 131 -9.70 -0.89 -3.68
CA ILE A 131 -10.61 -1.87 -3.07
C ILE A 131 -11.86 -2.01 -3.96
N ALA A 132 -12.25 -3.23 -4.27
CA ALA A 132 -13.48 -3.46 -5.03
C ALA A 132 -14.67 -2.85 -4.30
N ARG A 133 -15.51 -2.10 -5.02
CA ARG A 133 -16.79 -1.64 -4.47
C ARG A 133 -17.75 -2.80 -4.40
N ASP A 134 -18.38 -2.98 -3.27
CA ASP A 134 -19.52 -3.88 -3.16
C ASP A 134 -20.76 -3.17 -3.71
N VAL A 135 -21.07 -3.41 -5.00
CA VAL A 135 -22.20 -2.77 -5.70
C VAL A 135 -23.55 -3.16 -5.09
N SER A 136 -23.57 -4.19 -4.23
CA SER A 136 -24.80 -4.65 -3.56
C SER A 136 -25.26 -3.70 -2.44
N ALA A 137 -24.36 -2.91 -1.87
CA ALA A 137 -24.67 -1.95 -0.81
C ALA A 137 -25.22 -0.61 -1.35
N GLU A 138 -24.86 -0.22 -2.57
CA GLU A 138 -25.31 1.06 -3.16
C GLU A 138 -26.78 1.04 -3.66
N GLN A 139 -27.38 -0.14 -3.86
CA GLN A 139 -28.77 -0.25 -4.31
C GLN A 139 -29.79 -0.13 -3.17
N GLN A 140 -29.37 -0.02 -1.92
CA GLN A 140 -30.25 0.04 -0.75
C GLN A 140 -30.30 1.41 -0.08
N SER A 141 -29.60 2.43 -0.56
CA SER A 141 -29.74 3.79 -0.05
C SER A 141 -30.90 4.47 -0.78
N PRO A 142 -32.00 4.86 -0.08
CA PRO A 142 -33.07 5.64 -0.70
C PRO A 142 -32.46 6.95 -1.21
N ARG A 143 -32.72 7.30 -2.47
CA ARG A 143 -32.47 8.66 -2.95
C ARG A 143 -33.35 9.58 -2.12
N GLU A 144 -32.75 10.43 -1.29
CA GLU A 144 -33.48 11.55 -0.70
C GLU A 144 -34.00 12.41 -1.85
N GLU A 145 -35.31 12.39 -2.06
CA GLU A 145 -35.99 13.33 -2.96
C GLU A 145 -35.85 14.72 -2.33
N ILE A 146 -35.13 15.59 -3.02
CA ILE A 146 -35.04 17.02 -2.67
C ILE A 146 -36.46 17.58 -2.91
N PRO A 147 -37.15 18.06 -1.87
CA PRO A 147 -38.48 18.63 -2.07
C PRO A 147 -38.41 19.86 -2.99
N ALA A 148 -39.22 19.86 -4.04
CA ALA A 148 -39.33 21.00 -4.92
C ALA A 148 -39.75 22.24 -4.10
N SER A 149 -38.96 23.31 -4.14
CA SER A 149 -39.28 24.59 -3.55
C SER A 149 -40.51 25.17 -4.31
N ASN A 150 -41.67 25.16 -3.66
CA ASN A 150 -42.83 25.90 -4.16
C ASN A 150 -42.48 27.39 -4.11
N GLY A 151 -42.28 27.96 -5.28
CA GLY A 151 -42.24 29.40 -5.45
C GLY A 151 -43.63 29.99 -5.18
N GLU A 152 -43.79 30.66 -4.04
CA GLU A 152 -44.89 31.59 -3.88
C GLU A 152 -44.42 32.99 -4.27
N THR A 153 -44.91 33.42 -5.41
CA THR A 153 -44.93 34.82 -5.84
C THR A 153 -45.96 35.56 -4.99
N LYS A 154 -45.54 36.63 -4.32
CA LYS A 154 -46.35 37.81 -4.01
C LYS A 154 -45.53 39.06 -4.20
#